data_ad0ad0a0cf9a5c387f7a6c3319e17aec
#
_entry.id   ad0ad0a0cf9a5c387f7a6c3319e17aec
#
_cell.length_a   1.000
_cell.length_b   1.000
_cell.length_c   1.000
_cell.angle_alpha   90.00
_cell.angle_beta   90.00
_cell.angle_gamma   90.00
#
_symmetry.space_group_name_H-M   'P 1'
#
loop_
_entity.id
_entity.type
_entity.pdbx_description
1 polymer ?
#
loop_
_entity_poly.entity_id
_entity_poly.type
_entity_poly.pdbx_seq_one_letter_code
_entity_poly.pdbx_strand_id
1 'polypeptide(L)'
;VTSKSGKRFVRGESRGKIDWNTLKMLREKWKGHLIVKGVMNEDDAIKIKNYGVDAIYISNHGGRQLDCAPTSINALPKIRQKVGAKFPLIIDSGIRSGSDILKALALGANFVMIG
;
A
#
# COMPACT_ATOMS: atom_id res chain seq x y z
N VAL A 1 -5.65 14.45 -22.72
CA VAL A 1 -6.38 15.53 -22.05
C VAL A 1 -5.41 16.67 -21.89
N THR A 2 -5.62 17.77 -22.63
CA THR A 2 -4.81 18.99 -22.54
C THR A 2 -5.39 19.89 -21.45
N SER A 3 -4.53 20.42 -20.58
CA SER A 3 -4.93 21.47 -19.64
C SER A 3 -5.21 22.78 -20.41
N LYS A 4 -5.99 23.68 -19.82
CA LYS A 4 -6.29 25.00 -20.39
C LYS A 4 -5.03 25.86 -20.73
N SER A 5 -3.83 25.43 -20.30
CA SER A 5 -2.55 26.09 -20.59
C SER A 5 -1.80 25.46 -21.77
N GLY A 6 -2.37 24.51 -22.49
CA GLY A 6 -1.74 23.86 -23.65
C GLY A 6 -0.55 22.95 -23.33
N LYS A 7 -0.19 22.76 -22.07
CA LYS A 7 0.88 21.84 -21.68
C LYS A 7 0.36 20.40 -21.72
N ARG A 8 1.08 19.56 -22.47
CA ARG A 8 0.80 18.13 -22.55
C ARG A 8 1.09 17.50 -21.18
N PHE A 9 0.07 16.86 -20.60
CA PHE A 9 0.22 16.15 -19.34
C PHE A 9 1.06 14.88 -19.55
N VAL A 10 2.29 14.85 -19.04
CA VAL A 10 3.16 13.68 -19.10
C VAL A 10 2.95 12.86 -17.83
N ARG A 11 2.50 11.61 -17.99
CA ARG A 11 2.10 10.72 -16.89
C ARG A 11 3.18 10.49 -15.80
N GLY A 12 4.44 10.80 -16.07
CA GLY A 12 5.56 10.69 -15.14
C GLY A 12 5.80 11.92 -14.26
N GLU A 13 5.40 13.12 -14.74
CA GLU A 13 5.73 14.38 -14.05
C GLU A 13 4.79 14.72 -12.88
N SER A 14 3.61 14.12 -12.85
CA SER A 14 2.61 14.37 -11.80
C SER A 14 2.73 13.46 -10.56
N ARG A 15 3.62 12.49 -10.59
CA ARG A 15 3.94 11.68 -9.41
C ARG A 15 4.95 12.46 -8.57
N GLY A 16 4.47 13.48 -7.85
CA GLY A 16 5.26 14.14 -6.83
C GLY A 16 5.88 13.09 -5.92
N LYS A 17 7.14 13.27 -5.54
CA LYS A 17 7.79 12.41 -4.54
C LYS A 17 6.99 12.51 -3.25
N ILE A 18 6.19 11.48 -2.97
CA ILE A 18 5.56 11.31 -1.66
C ILE A 18 6.69 10.85 -0.74
N ASP A 19 7.09 11.72 0.15
CA ASP A 19 8.10 11.44 1.17
C ASP A 19 7.45 11.33 2.57
N TRP A 20 8.26 11.06 3.56
CA TRP A 20 7.81 10.94 4.94
C TRP A 20 7.22 12.24 5.51
N ASN A 21 7.70 13.39 5.06
CA ASN A 21 7.17 14.70 5.46
C ASN A 21 5.77 14.90 4.89
N THR A 22 5.53 14.46 3.65
CA THR A 22 4.21 14.48 3.02
C THR A 22 3.22 13.61 3.81
N LEU A 23 3.62 12.41 4.22
CA LEU A 23 2.76 11.54 5.04
C LEU A 23 2.42 12.18 6.39
N LYS A 24 3.41 12.79 7.06
CA LYS A 24 3.21 13.52 8.31
C LYS A 24 2.21 14.66 8.13
N MET A 25 2.41 15.49 7.12
CA MET A 25 1.51 16.61 6.80
C MET A 25 0.09 16.13 6.51
N LEU A 26 -0.07 15.05 5.74
CA LEU A 26 -1.38 14.48 5.45
C LEU A 26 -2.07 13.99 6.72
N ARG A 27 -1.34 13.30 7.60
CA ARG A 27 -1.90 12.83 8.87
C ARG A 27 -2.33 14.01 9.77
N GLU A 28 -1.55 15.08 9.82
CA GLU A 28 -1.89 16.27 10.63
C GLU A 28 -3.14 16.98 10.11
N LYS A 29 -3.29 17.10 8.79
CA LYS A 29 -4.41 17.79 8.15
C LYS A 29 -5.67 16.94 8.01
N TRP A 30 -5.53 15.65 7.72
CA TRP A 30 -6.65 14.74 7.52
C TRP A 30 -6.98 13.99 8.81
N LYS A 31 -8.17 14.22 9.35
CA LYS A 31 -8.62 13.61 10.62
C LYS A 31 -9.44 12.34 10.43
N GLY A 32 -9.83 12.02 9.19
CA GLY A 32 -10.51 10.78 8.85
C GLY A 32 -9.57 9.59 8.75
N HIS A 33 -10.08 8.45 8.29
CA HIS A 33 -9.26 7.26 8.07
C HIS A 33 -8.23 7.49 6.98
N LEU A 34 -6.98 7.13 7.25
CA LEU A 34 -5.85 7.25 6.34
C LEU A 34 -5.23 5.88 6.11
N ILE A 35 -5.17 5.47 4.86
CA ILE A 35 -4.60 4.19 4.42
C ILE A 35 -3.43 4.46 3.50
N VAL A 36 -2.29 3.84 3.76
CA VAL A 36 -1.11 3.95 2.88
C VAL A 36 -1.02 2.70 2.02
N LYS A 37 -1.11 2.88 0.70
CA LYS A 37 -1.04 1.80 -0.30
C LYS A 37 0.34 1.70 -0.94
N GLY A 38 0.70 0.48 -1.35
CA GLY A 38 1.96 0.20 -2.06
C GLY A 38 3.10 -0.17 -1.11
N VAL A 39 2.77 -0.56 0.11
CA VAL A 39 3.76 -0.94 1.12
C VAL A 39 4.17 -2.40 0.91
N MET A 40 5.46 -2.64 0.73
CA MET A 40 6.04 -3.97 0.47
C MET A 40 7.19 -4.32 1.42
N ASN A 41 7.61 -3.38 2.25
CA ASN A 41 8.73 -3.52 3.16
C ASN A 41 8.25 -3.42 4.62
N GLU A 42 8.71 -4.30 5.47
CA GLU A 42 8.31 -4.39 6.87
C GLU A 42 8.81 -3.23 7.74
N ASP A 43 9.98 -2.65 7.43
CA ASP A 43 10.51 -1.51 8.18
C ASP A 43 9.77 -0.21 7.80
N ASP A 44 9.39 -0.07 6.53
CA ASP A 44 8.48 1.00 6.11
C ASP A 44 7.11 0.84 6.75
N ALA A 45 6.59 -0.37 6.85
CA ALA A 45 5.28 -0.64 7.45
C ALA A 45 5.21 -0.20 8.91
N ILE A 46 6.23 -0.53 9.72
CA ILE A 46 6.25 -0.10 11.13
C ILE A 46 6.41 1.42 11.25
N LYS A 47 7.21 2.03 10.39
CA LYS A 47 7.36 3.48 10.34
C LYS A 47 6.05 4.17 9.98
N ILE A 48 5.35 3.69 8.95
CA ILE A 48 4.03 4.18 8.53
C ILE A 48 3.03 4.08 9.68
N LYS A 49 2.97 2.92 10.36
CA LYS A 49 2.12 2.74 11.54
C LYS A 49 2.40 3.80 12.60
N ASN A 50 3.67 4.10 12.87
CA ASN A 50 4.08 5.08 13.89
C ASN A 50 3.69 6.52 13.54
N TYR A 51 3.41 6.83 12.26
CA TYR A 51 2.81 8.10 11.86
C TYR A 51 1.31 8.20 12.17
N GLY A 52 0.69 7.14 12.67
CA GLY A 52 -0.72 7.15 13.08
C GLY A 52 -1.71 6.93 11.92
N VAL A 53 -1.31 6.20 10.88
CA VAL A 53 -2.25 5.74 9.86
C VAL A 53 -3.14 4.62 10.40
N ASP A 54 -4.31 4.45 9.82
CA ASP A 54 -5.33 3.51 10.31
C ASP A 54 -5.17 2.12 9.71
N ALA A 55 -4.59 2.00 8.51
CA ALA A 55 -4.33 0.72 7.86
C ALA A 55 -3.17 0.82 6.85
N ILE A 56 -2.58 -0.32 6.55
CA ILE A 56 -1.61 -0.48 5.48
C ILE A 56 -2.21 -1.35 4.38
N TYR A 57 -1.99 -0.93 3.13
CA TYR A 57 -2.41 -1.65 1.95
C TYR A 57 -1.17 -2.20 1.22
N ILE A 58 -0.93 -3.50 1.39
CA ILE A 58 0.17 -4.23 0.79
C ILE A 58 -0.17 -4.46 -0.69
N SER A 59 0.65 -3.91 -1.59
CA SER A 59 0.41 -3.96 -3.02
C SER A 59 1.69 -3.71 -3.80
N ASN A 60 1.95 -4.56 -4.80
CA ASN A 60 3.01 -4.32 -5.79
C ASN A 60 2.48 -3.71 -7.09
N HIS A 61 1.30 -3.11 -7.05
CA HIS A 61 0.63 -2.51 -8.21
C HIS A 61 0.40 -3.50 -9.38
N GLY A 62 0.22 -4.79 -9.09
CA GLY A 62 0.07 -5.83 -10.09
C GLY A 62 1.35 -6.11 -10.89
N GLY A 63 2.53 -5.83 -10.31
CA GLY A 63 3.83 -5.99 -10.97
C GLY A 63 4.13 -4.94 -12.03
N ARG A 64 3.30 -3.91 -12.17
CA ARG A 64 3.40 -2.93 -13.27
C ARG A 64 4.52 -1.90 -13.09
N GLN A 65 5.07 -1.76 -11.90
CA GLN A 65 6.09 -0.73 -11.60
C GLN A 65 7.49 -1.29 -11.52
N LEU A 66 7.65 -2.56 -11.15
CA LEU A 66 8.96 -3.22 -11.05
C LEU A 66 8.78 -4.72 -11.30
N ASP A 67 9.32 -5.23 -12.41
CA ASP A 67 9.19 -6.65 -12.80
C ASP A 67 9.81 -7.65 -11.81
N CYS A 68 10.77 -7.20 -11.00
CA CYS A 68 11.47 -8.02 -10.02
C CYS A 68 11.02 -7.75 -8.56
N ALA A 69 9.89 -7.05 -8.36
CA ALA A 69 9.40 -6.79 -7.02
C ALA A 69 8.88 -8.08 -6.35
N PRO A 70 9.08 -8.24 -5.03
CA PRO A 70 8.48 -9.34 -4.28
C PRO A 70 6.96 -9.38 -4.48
N THR A 71 6.37 -10.55 -4.38
CA THR A 71 4.91 -10.66 -4.40
C THR A 71 4.31 -10.12 -3.09
N SER A 72 3.11 -9.54 -3.20
CA SER A 72 2.40 -9.01 -2.01
C SER A 72 2.19 -10.08 -0.95
N ILE A 73 1.90 -11.31 -1.37
CA ILE A 73 1.68 -12.44 -0.45
C ILE A 73 2.94 -12.82 0.33
N ASN A 74 4.13 -12.65 -0.24
CA ASN A 74 5.40 -12.91 0.43
C ASN A 74 5.79 -11.80 1.42
N ALA A 75 5.39 -10.57 1.17
CA ALA A 75 5.60 -9.44 2.06
C ALA A 75 4.68 -9.48 3.29
N LEU A 76 3.47 -10.01 3.13
CA LEU A 76 2.42 -9.99 4.15
C LEU A 76 2.84 -10.57 5.51
N PRO A 77 3.43 -11.77 5.63
CA PRO A 77 3.78 -12.34 6.95
C PRO A 77 4.82 -11.49 7.69
N LYS A 78 5.82 -10.96 6.98
CA LYS A 78 6.86 -10.12 7.56
C LYS A 78 6.28 -8.80 8.07
N ILE A 79 5.41 -8.18 7.28
CA ILE A 79 4.72 -6.95 7.67
C ILE A 79 3.80 -7.23 8.87
N ARG A 80 3.03 -8.32 8.86
CA ARG A 80 2.17 -8.72 9.98
C ARG A 80 2.95 -8.87 11.27
N GLN A 81 4.10 -9.54 11.21
CA GLN A 81 4.96 -9.72 12.37
C GLN A 81 5.43 -8.38 12.95
N LYS A 82 5.80 -7.42 12.11
CA LYS A 82 6.30 -6.10 12.53
C LYS A 82 5.20 -5.20 13.09
N VAL A 83 4.05 -5.14 12.45
CA VAL A 83 2.98 -4.21 12.86
C VAL A 83 2.09 -4.76 13.98
N GLY A 84 2.18 -6.05 14.28
CA GLY A 84 1.41 -6.72 15.32
C GLY A 84 0.07 -7.28 14.82
N ALA A 85 -0.53 -8.15 15.64
CA ALA A 85 -1.71 -8.94 15.26
C ALA A 85 -2.98 -8.10 15.01
N LYS A 86 -3.11 -6.93 15.64
CA LYS A 86 -4.34 -6.12 15.62
C LYS A 86 -4.34 -5.02 14.57
N PHE A 87 -3.19 -4.67 13.99
CA PHE A 87 -3.13 -3.59 13.03
C PHE A 87 -3.77 -3.99 11.69
N PRO A 88 -4.69 -3.19 11.11
CA PRO A 88 -5.39 -3.55 9.89
C PRO A 88 -4.46 -3.63 8.68
N LEU A 89 -4.46 -4.77 7.99
CA LEU A 89 -3.74 -5.00 6.74
C LEU A 89 -4.70 -5.36 5.62
N ILE A 90 -4.57 -4.67 4.50
CA ILE A 90 -5.25 -4.94 3.24
C ILE A 90 -4.21 -5.46 2.26
N ILE A 91 -4.59 -6.39 1.40
CA ILE A 91 -3.71 -6.93 0.36
C ILE A 91 -4.40 -6.99 -1.00
N ASP A 92 -3.66 -6.72 -2.06
CA ASP A 92 -4.03 -7.05 -3.44
C ASP A 92 -2.84 -7.63 -4.19
N SER A 93 -3.02 -7.80 -5.46
CA SER A 93 -2.06 -8.29 -6.44
C SER A 93 -1.82 -9.80 -6.39
N GLY A 94 -2.15 -10.46 -7.49
CA GLY A 94 -1.96 -11.89 -7.66
C GLY A 94 -3.01 -12.77 -6.97
N ILE A 95 -4.09 -12.20 -6.46
CA ILE A 95 -5.23 -12.94 -5.90
C ILE A 95 -6.17 -13.31 -7.06
N ARG A 96 -6.35 -14.59 -7.33
CA ARG A 96 -7.10 -15.08 -8.51
C ARG A 96 -8.16 -16.11 -8.19
N SER A 97 -8.21 -16.60 -6.94
CA SER A 97 -9.12 -17.66 -6.53
C SER A 97 -9.55 -17.49 -5.08
N GLY A 98 -10.62 -18.18 -4.68
CA GLY A 98 -11.03 -18.26 -3.29
C GLY A 98 -9.95 -18.87 -2.39
N SER A 99 -9.17 -19.82 -2.92
CA SER A 99 -8.03 -20.41 -2.21
C SER A 99 -6.95 -19.37 -1.90
N ASP A 100 -6.67 -18.46 -2.84
CA ASP A 100 -5.72 -17.38 -2.62
C ASP A 100 -6.20 -16.40 -1.53
N ILE A 101 -7.50 -16.12 -1.50
CA ILE A 101 -8.11 -15.29 -0.46
C ILE A 101 -7.93 -15.94 0.91
N LEU A 102 -8.23 -17.22 1.05
CA LEU A 102 -8.06 -17.96 2.31
C LEU A 102 -6.60 -17.97 2.76
N LYS A 103 -5.65 -18.16 1.84
CA LYS A 103 -4.21 -18.09 2.15
C LYS A 103 -3.80 -16.72 2.66
N ALA A 104 -4.26 -15.65 2.01
CA ALA A 104 -3.98 -14.28 2.43
C ALA A 104 -4.53 -13.99 3.83
N LEU A 105 -5.75 -14.40 4.12
CA LEU A 105 -6.35 -14.26 5.46
C LEU A 105 -5.57 -15.08 6.51
N ALA A 106 -5.19 -16.32 6.19
CA ALA A 106 -4.40 -17.16 7.08
C ALA A 106 -3.02 -16.58 7.38
N LEU A 107 -2.41 -15.88 6.42
CA LEU A 107 -1.12 -15.20 6.58
C LEU A 107 -1.23 -13.84 7.27
N GLY A 108 -2.43 -13.40 7.63
CA GLY A 108 -2.64 -12.25 8.49
C GLY A 108 -3.26 -11.02 7.81
N ALA A 109 -3.76 -11.11 6.58
CA ALA A 109 -4.57 -10.04 6.01
C ALA A 109 -5.92 -9.94 6.74
N ASN A 110 -6.43 -8.72 6.88
CA ASN A 110 -7.80 -8.47 7.36
C ASN A 110 -8.77 -8.34 6.19
N PHE A 111 -8.29 -7.77 5.07
CA PHE A 111 -9.07 -7.55 3.86
C PHE A 111 -8.27 -7.95 2.64
N VAL A 112 -8.95 -8.55 1.67
CA VAL A 112 -8.37 -8.96 0.38
C VAL A 112 -9.13 -8.25 -0.73
N MET A 113 -8.39 -7.53 -1.57
CA MET A 113 -8.95 -6.84 -2.74
C MET A 113 -8.64 -7.64 -3.99
N ILE A 114 -9.63 -7.76 -4.85
CA ILE A 114 -9.53 -8.41 -6.15
C ILE A 114 -9.92 -7.42 -7.25
N GLY A 115 -9.28 -7.53 -8.40
CA GLY A 115 -9.53 -6.65 -9.52
C GLY A 115 -9.42 -7.34 -10.86
#